data_89a8923fac0e2b98d957809842fafb3a
#
_entry.id   89a8923fac0e2b98d957809842fafb3a
#
_cell.length_a   1.000
_cell.length_b   1.000
_cell.length_c   1.000
_cell.angle_alpha   90.00
_cell.angle_beta   90.00
_cell.angle_gamma   90.00
#
_symmetry.space_group_name_H-M   'P 1'
#
loop_
_entity.id
_entity.type
_entity.pdbx_description
1 polymer ?
#
loop_
_entity_poly.entity_id
_entity_poly.type
_entity_poly.pdbx_seq_one_letter_code
_entity_poly.pdbx_strand_id
1 'polypeptide(L)'
;MTLAQVDSRIERAEKADRIYREAGISVDKLGEHIGARIGGVTLGGQVPPEQVEAIRLALAINKTVVFTGQQHLDDAGQYAFASLLGEPTLPHPTLVSHGTQLLELEGAANSWHTDVTFVDRVPKASILRPITLPAYGGATTWASTTAAYEQLPNALRALADDLWAVHSNKYDYATESDPKQASGGVSAERRAEYYVEFTHTTYETVHPVVRVHPETGERSLLLGHFAREFRDLKPTEFQPLFQLLQSRITRLENTFRWNWSVGDVVIWDNRATQHYGIADFGDQKRELHRVTVAGDIPVSVAGESSQIIVGDAGHYSNIERAQRLDVFTA
;
A
#
# COMPACT_ATOMS: atom_id res chain seq x y z
N MET A 1 13.15 -0.01 -24.06
CA MET A 1 12.31 1.21 -24.12
C MET A 1 12.50 1.85 -25.47
N THR A 2 11.44 2.16 -26.19
CA THR A 2 11.49 2.80 -27.52
C THR A 2 11.65 4.32 -27.34
N LEU A 3 12.11 5.06 -28.38
CA LEU A 3 12.20 6.52 -28.35
C LEU A 3 10.86 7.17 -28.01
N ALA A 4 9.76 6.70 -28.60
CA ALA A 4 8.40 7.18 -28.31
C ALA A 4 8.01 7.01 -26.81
N GLN A 5 8.45 5.93 -26.17
CA GLN A 5 8.22 5.73 -24.72
C GLN A 5 9.07 6.68 -23.86
N VAL A 6 10.27 7.04 -24.31
CA VAL A 6 11.13 8.04 -23.64
C VAL A 6 10.48 9.41 -23.74
N ASP A 7 10.05 9.81 -24.95
CA ASP A 7 9.43 11.12 -25.19
C ASP A 7 8.15 11.28 -24.36
N SER A 8 7.28 10.26 -24.30
CA SER A 8 6.07 10.32 -23.49
C SER A 8 6.35 10.38 -21.96
N ARG A 9 7.45 9.80 -21.48
CA ARG A 9 7.86 9.94 -20.08
C ARG A 9 8.36 11.35 -19.76
N ILE A 10 9.11 11.96 -20.67
CA ILE A 10 9.61 13.36 -20.51
C ILE A 10 8.43 14.32 -20.47
N GLU A 11 7.54 14.25 -21.44
CA GLU A 11 6.34 15.10 -21.50
C GLU A 11 5.47 14.98 -20.24
N ARG A 12 5.32 13.75 -19.72
CA ARG A 12 4.59 13.47 -18.47
C ARG A 12 5.28 14.13 -17.28
N ALA A 13 6.61 14.01 -17.18
CA ALA A 13 7.38 14.64 -16.10
C ALA A 13 7.27 16.16 -16.14
N GLU A 14 7.39 16.79 -17.31
CA GLU A 14 7.24 18.25 -17.48
C GLU A 14 5.82 18.73 -17.13
N LYS A 15 4.80 17.96 -17.53
CA LYS A 15 3.40 18.25 -17.17
C LYS A 15 3.18 18.16 -15.66
N ALA A 16 3.74 17.14 -15.00
CA ALA A 16 3.67 16.98 -13.56
C ALA A 16 4.37 18.13 -12.82
N ASP A 17 5.60 18.47 -13.21
CA ASP A 17 6.37 19.57 -12.61
C ASP A 17 5.65 20.93 -12.74
N ARG A 18 4.93 21.16 -13.83
CA ARG A 18 4.10 22.35 -13.99
C ARG A 18 2.95 22.34 -12.99
N ILE A 19 2.20 21.24 -12.85
CA ILE A 19 1.09 21.10 -11.90
C ILE A 19 1.59 21.34 -10.47
N TYR A 20 2.73 20.76 -10.08
CA TYR A 20 3.29 20.96 -8.74
C TYR A 20 3.63 22.43 -8.46
N ARG A 21 4.25 23.11 -9.41
CA ARG A 21 4.57 24.55 -9.28
C ARG A 21 3.31 25.42 -9.19
N GLU A 22 2.30 25.16 -10.01
CA GLU A 22 1.02 25.89 -10.00
C GLU A 22 0.27 25.67 -8.67
N ALA A 23 0.35 24.49 -8.09
CA ALA A 23 -0.21 24.18 -6.77
C ALA A 23 0.64 24.69 -5.60
N GLY A 24 1.83 25.25 -5.85
CA GLY A 24 2.73 25.75 -4.81
C GLY A 24 3.35 24.64 -3.93
N ILE A 25 3.50 23.43 -4.46
CA ILE A 25 4.14 22.32 -3.76
C ILE A 25 5.50 21.97 -4.36
N SER A 26 6.41 21.44 -3.56
CA SER A 26 7.63 20.78 -4.05
C SER A 26 7.48 19.26 -3.97
N VAL A 27 8.08 18.54 -4.94
CA VAL A 27 8.11 17.07 -4.97
C VAL A 27 9.54 16.63 -5.22
N ASP A 28 10.22 16.22 -4.15
CA ASP A 28 11.61 15.81 -4.16
C ASP A 28 11.71 14.27 -4.17
N LYS A 29 12.20 13.68 -5.25
CA LYS A 29 12.37 12.21 -5.34
C LYS A 29 13.37 11.72 -4.31
N LEU A 30 13.05 10.60 -3.65
CA LEU A 30 13.87 9.92 -2.67
C LEU A 30 14.47 8.61 -3.21
N GLY A 31 13.91 8.09 -4.30
CA GLY A 31 14.40 6.94 -5.03
C GLY A 31 14.00 6.99 -6.50
N GLU A 32 14.60 6.14 -7.33
CA GLU A 32 14.30 6.13 -8.77
C GLU A 32 12.87 5.61 -9.03
N HIS A 33 12.50 4.55 -8.33
CA HIS A 33 11.26 3.79 -8.60
C HIS A 33 10.14 4.04 -7.59
N ILE A 34 10.47 4.61 -6.42
CA ILE A 34 9.53 4.79 -5.32
C ILE A 34 10.04 5.84 -4.34
N GLY A 35 9.10 6.61 -3.78
CA GLY A 35 9.34 7.57 -2.72
C GLY A 35 9.59 8.98 -3.23
N ALA A 36 8.80 9.93 -2.70
CA ALA A 36 9.05 11.37 -2.85
C ALA A 36 8.69 12.10 -1.56
N ARG A 37 9.40 13.21 -1.26
CA ARG A 37 9.02 14.14 -0.20
C ARG A 37 8.23 15.28 -0.80
N ILE A 38 7.12 15.62 -0.15
CA ILE A 38 6.28 16.76 -0.54
C ILE A 38 6.45 17.88 0.48
N GLY A 39 6.78 19.07 -0.03
CA GLY A 39 6.86 20.32 0.74
C GLY A 39 5.81 21.32 0.30
N GLY A 40 5.61 22.37 1.11
CA GLY A 40 4.65 23.44 0.81
C GLY A 40 3.20 23.14 1.15
N VAL A 41 2.93 22.06 1.91
CA VAL A 41 1.57 21.65 2.29
C VAL A 41 1.44 21.58 3.81
N THR A 42 0.33 22.10 4.33
CA THR A 42 -0.15 21.85 5.68
C THR A 42 -1.34 20.90 5.59
N LEU A 43 -1.16 19.64 6.06
CA LEU A 43 -2.18 18.61 5.96
C LEU A 43 -3.36 18.88 6.90
N GLY A 44 -4.55 18.43 6.48
CA GLY A 44 -5.82 18.58 7.20
C GLY A 44 -6.99 18.68 6.24
N GLY A 45 -8.18 18.94 6.74
CA GLY A 45 -9.41 19.04 5.93
C GLY A 45 -9.52 20.32 5.07
N GLN A 46 -8.56 21.23 5.16
CA GLN A 46 -8.56 22.52 4.46
C GLN A 46 -7.48 22.63 3.37
N VAL A 47 -6.90 21.51 2.94
CA VAL A 47 -5.94 21.50 1.83
C VAL A 47 -6.64 21.98 0.54
N PRO A 48 -6.09 22.99 -0.18
CA PRO A 48 -6.70 23.50 -1.41
C PRO A 48 -6.86 22.40 -2.48
N PRO A 49 -7.94 22.44 -3.29
CA PRO A 49 -8.20 21.41 -4.30
C PRO A 49 -7.05 21.18 -5.28
N GLU A 50 -6.36 22.24 -5.70
CA GLU A 50 -5.20 22.17 -6.59
C GLU A 50 -4.02 21.45 -5.94
N GLN A 51 -3.82 21.60 -4.62
CA GLN A 51 -2.81 20.85 -3.87
C GLN A 51 -3.21 19.38 -3.71
N VAL A 52 -4.49 19.08 -3.47
CA VAL A 52 -5.02 17.70 -3.40
C VAL A 52 -4.76 16.96 -4.71
N GLU A 53 -5.06 17.60 -5.86
CA GLU A 53 -4.81 17.00 -7.18
C GLU A 53 -3.30 16.81 -7.44
N ALA A 54 -2.46 17.76 -7.06
CA ALA A 54 -1.01 17.64 -7.17
C ALA A 54 -0.46 16.51 -6.27
N ILE A 55 -0.98 16.34 -5.06
CA ILE A 55 -0.63 15.23 -4.15
C ILE A 55 -1.07 13.88 -4.75
N ARG A 56 -2.28 13.79 -5.31
CA ARG A 56 -2.76 12.57 -5.99
C ARG A 56 -1.85 12.19 -7.15
N LEU A 57 -1.45 13.17 -7.97
CA LEU A 57 -0.52 12.96 -9.06
C LEU A 57 0.87 12.53 -8.56
N ALA A 58 1.40 13.19 -7.53
CA ALA A 58 2.69 12.83 -6.93
C ALA A 58 2.67 11.40 -6.36
N LEU A 59 1.58 10.99 -5.71
CA LEU A 59 1.38 9.63 -5.22
C LEU A 59 1.34 8.62 -6.37
N ALA A 60 0.58 8.89 -7.43
CA ALA A 60 0.47 8.01 -8.60
C ALA A 60 1.81 7.82 -9.31
N ILE A 61 2.64 8.87 -9.40
CA ILE A 61 3.97 8.80 -10.03
C ILE A 61 4.99 8.11 -9.12
N ASN A 62 5.05 8.49 -7.84
CA ASN A 62 6.11 8.06 -6.92
C ASN A 62 5.71 6.88 -6.01
N LYS A 63 4.46 6.41 -6.06
CA LYS A 63 3.89 5.27 -5.33
C LYS A 63 3.84 5.45 -3.80
N THR A 64 4.77 6.21 -3.23
CA THR A 64 4.83 6.58 -1.80
C THR A 64 5.27 8.03 -1.69
N VAL A 65 4.56 8.82 -0.88
CA VAL A 65 4.91 10.21 -0.61
C VAL A 65 4.98 10.48 0.89
N VAL A 66 5.92 11.33 1.28
CA VAL A 66 6.21 11.67 2.67
C VAL A 66 6.02 13.17 2.89
N PHE A 67 5.34 13.50 3.96
CA PHE A 67 5.22 14.87 4.49
C PHE A 67 5.92 14.92 5.82
N THR A 68 6.70 15.97 6.07
CA THR A 68 7.36 16.21 7.35
C THR A 68 6.82 17.49 7.98
N GLY A 69 7.03 17.68 9.29
CA GLY A 69 6.63 18.92 9.94
C GLY A 69 5.13 19.08 10.22
N GLN A 70 4.35 17.98 10.22
CA GLN A 70 2.90 17.99 10.41
C GLN A 70 2.49 17.73 11.87
N GLN A 71 3.22 18.32 12.85
CA GLN A 71 2.96 18.10 14.29
C GLN A 71 1.57 18.55 14.76
N HIS A 72 0.94 19.46 14.01
CA HIS A 72 -0.42 19.95 14.27
C HIS A 72 -1.52 18.94 13.94
N LEU A 73 -1.19 17.90 13.13
CA LEU A 73 -2.20 16.97 12.63
C LEU A 73 -2.61 16.00 13.74
N ASP A 74 -3.88 16.04 14.10
CA ASP A 74 -4.54 15.07 14.97
C ASP A 74 -5.32 14.01 14.14
N ASP A 75 -6.01 13.10 14.81
CA ASP A 75 -6.78 12.03 14.18
C ASP A 75 -7.92 12.58 13.32
N ALA A 76 -8.62 13.60 13.81
CA ALA A 76 -9.70 14.23 13.05
C ALA A 76 -9.18 14.92 11.78
N GLY A 77 -8.05 15.62 11.87
CA GLY A 77 -7.37 16.23 10.74
C GLY A 77 -6.84 15.20 9.74
N GLN A 78 -6.29 14.08 10.22
CA GLN A 78 -5.83 12.98 9.37
C GLN A 78 -7.00 12.35 8.61
N TYR A 79 -8.12 12.08 9.28
CA TYR A 79 -9.34 11.56 8.65
C TYR A 79 -9.95 12.55 7.63
N ALA A 80 -10.03 13.83 7.99
CA ALA A 80 -10.53 14.86 7.10
C ALA A 80 -9.64 15.01 5.85
N PHE A 81 -8.32 14.91 5.99
CA PHE A 81 -7.40 14.90 4.86
C PHE A 81 -7.60 13.65 3.98
N ALA A 82 -7.74 12.47 4.57
CA ALA A 82 -8.01 11.24 3.83
C ALA A 82 -9.27 11.36 2.97
N SER A 83 -10.30 12.02 3.49
CA SER A 83 -11.57 12.26 2.79
C SER A 83 -11.42 13.15 1.54
N LEU A 84 -10.36 13.97 1.45
CA LEU A 84 -10.03 14.73 0.24
C LEU A 84 -9.40 13.86 -0.86
N LEU A 85 -8.76 12.74 -0.49
CA LEU A 85 -8.13 11.81 -1.45
C LEU A 85 -9.11 10.76 -1.99
N GLY A 86 -10.22 10.55 -1.29
CA GLY A 86 -11.28 9.60 -1.63
C GLY A 86 -12.11 9.23 -0.40
N GLU A 87 -13.02 8.29 -0.55
CA GLU A 87 -13.86 7.81 0.56
C GLU A 87 -13.01 6.98 1.54
N PRO A 88 -12.94 7.35 2.84
CA PRO A 88 -12.29 6.52 3.83
C PRO A 88 -13.04 5.20 4.04
N THR A 89 -12.30 4.10 4.18
CA THR A 89 -12.89 2.80 4.56
C THR A 89 -13.16 2.74 6.06
N LEU A 90 -13.83 1.67 6.52
CA LEU A 90 -13.72 1.29 7.92
C LEU A 90 -12.24 1.04 8.28
N PRO A 91 -11.84 1.14 9.55
CA PRO A 91 -10.45 0.94 9.96
C PRO A 91 -9.86 -0.39 9.51
N HIS A 92 -10.63 -1.47 9.60
CA HIS A 92 -10.26 -2.80 9.13
C HIS A 92 -11.52 -3.67 8.84
N PRO A 93 -11.47 -4.64 7.91
CA PRO A 93 -12.63 -5.49 7.61
C PRO A 93 -13.03 -6.43 8.76
N THR A 94 -12.09 -6.80 9.64
CA THR A 94 -12.32 -7.76 10.73
C THR A 94 -12.09 -7.19 12.13
N LEU A 95 -11.19 -6.21 12.30
CA LEU A 95 -10.88 -5.65 13.61
C LEU A 95 -11.96 -4.69 14.06
N VAL A 96 -12.39 -4.84 15.29
CA VAL A 96 -13.37 -3.93 15.90
C VAL A 96 -12.69 -2.62 16.24
N SER A 97 -13.17 -1.53 15.65
CA SER A 97 -12.73 -0.19 16.01
C SER A 97 -13.41 0.21 17.33
N HIS A 98 -12.62 0.52 18.34
CA HIS A 98 -13.09 0.99 19.65
C HIS A 98 -13.62 2.43 19.62
N GLY A 99 -14.43 2.77 18.60
CA GLY A 99 -15.06 4.09 18.45
C GLY A 99 -14.19 5.12 17.72
N THR A 100 -13.03 4.75 17.20
CA THR A 100 -12.18 5.58 16.35
C THR A 100 -12.43 5.29 14.88
N GLN A 101 -12.26 6.32 14.03
CA GLN A 101 -12.31 6.17 12.57
C GLN A 101 -10.97 5.75 11.98
N LEU A 102 -9.95 5.60 12.82
CA LEU A 102 -8.59 5.22 12.45
C LEU A 102 -8.27 3.83 13.01
N LEU A 103 -7.37 3.13 12.35
CA LEU A 103 -6.76 1.92 12.89
C LEU A 103 -5.53 2.28 13.71
N GLU A 104 -5.55 1.95 14.98
CA GLU A 104 -4.42 2.06 15.89
C GLU A 104 -3.51 0.85 15.68
N LEU A 105 -2.27 1.08 15.24
CA LEU A 105 -1.29 0.05 14.94
C LEU A 105 -0.20 0.03 16.01
N GLU A 106 -0.24 -0.96 16.88
CA GLU A 106 0.82 -1.23 17.85
C GLU A 106 1.83 -2.23 17.30
N GLY A 107 3.12 -1.99 17.56
CA GLY A 107 4.20 -2.84 17.09
C GLY A 107 4.53 -2.65 15.60
N ALA A 108 4.85 -3.72 14.90
CA ALA A 108 5.19 -3.70 13.48
C ALA A 108 4.68 -4.94 12.74
N ALA A 109 4.03 -4.75 11.61
CA ALA A 109 3.71 -5.82 10.66
C ALA A 109 4.98 -6.14 9.85
N ASN A 110 5.73 -7.14 10.31
CA ASN A 110 7.05 -7.51 9.78
C ASN A 110 7.00 -8.59 8.68
N SER A 111 6.02 -8.51 7.81
CA SER A 111 5.94 -9.28 6.58
C SER A 111 5.67 -8.36 5.40
N TRP A 112 6.22 -8.68 4.22
CA TRP A 112 5.94 -7.93 3.01
C TRP A 112 4.49 -8.13 2.56
N HIS A 113 3.69 -7.07 2.56
CA HIS A 113 2.28 -7.13 2.21
C HIS A 113 1.78 -5.84 1.56
N THR A 114 0.69 -5.97 0.87
CA THR A 114 -0.23 -4.87 0.54
C THR A 114 -1.42 -5.00 1.49
N ASP A 115 -1.96 -3.87 1.96
CA ASP A 115 -3.07 -3.87 2.93
C ASP A 115 -4.28 -4.64 2.42
N VAL A 116 -4.83 -5.50 3.28
CA VAL A 116 -6.12 -6.19 3.17
C VAL A 116 -6.45 -6.80 1.79
N THR A 117 -5.48 -7.36 1.10
CA THR A 117 -5.70 -7.97 -0.22
C THR A 117 -6.54 -9.25 -0.19
N PHE A 118 -6.96 -9.70 0.97
CA PHE A 118 -7.92 -10.80 1.10
C PHE A 118 -9.37 -10.39 0.79
N VAL A 119 -9.66 -9.08 0.65
CA VAL A 119 -10.95 -8.56 0.16
C VAL A 119 -10.90 -8.25 -1.33
N ASP A 120 -12.04 -8.21 -1.99
CA ASP A 120 -12.15 -8.00 -3.44
C ASP A 120 -11.73 -6.59 -3.90
N ARG A 121 -11.96 -5.57 -3.06
CA ARG A 121 -11.61 -4.17 -3.32
C ARG A 121 -10.37 -3.78 -2.54
N VAL A 122 -9.19 -3.95 -3.17
CA VAL A 122 -7.91 -3.56 -2.57
C VAL A 122 -7.89 -2.05 -2.32
N PRO A 123 -7.57 -1.60 -1.09
CA PRO A 123 -7.56 -0.17 -0.78
C PRO A 123 -6.73 0.64 -1.78
N LYS A 124 -7.20 1.85 -2.13
CA LYS A 124 -6.47 2.77 -2.98
C LYS A 124 -5.16 3.20 -2.32
N ALA A 125 -5.27 3.78 -1.13
CA ALA A 125 -4.12 4.34 -0.43
C ALA A 125 -4.28 4.17 1.08
N SER A 126 -3.16 4.12 1.77
CA SER A 126 -3.09 4.19 3.22
C SER A 126 -2.30 5.41 3.64
N ILE A 127 -2.74 6.08 4.71
CA ILE A 127 -2.17 7.29 5.29
C ILE A 127 -1.77 6.96 6.73
N LEU A 128 -0.49 7.02 7.01
CA LEU A 128 0.08 6.60 8.29
C LEU A 128 0.79 7.76 8.97
N ARG A 129 0.52 7.93 10.27
CA ARG A 129 1.10 8.96 11.13
C ARG A 129 1.60 8.33 12.43
N PRO A 130 2.83 8.64 12.89
CA PRO A 130 3.33 8.15 14.18
C PRO A 130 2.71 8.89 15.35
N ILE A 131 2.37 8.15 16.39
CA ILE A 131 1.88 8.66 17.68
C ILE A 131 2.97 8.51 18.75
N THR A 132 3.48 7.28 18.90
CA THR A 132 4.57 6.94 19.80
C THR A 132 5.68 6.27 19.03
N LEU A 133 6.89 6.80 19.12
CA LEU A 133 8.06 6.25 18.45
C LEU A 133 9.06 5.70 19.46
N PRO A 134 9.71 4.56 19.14
CA PRO A 134 10.82 4.05 19.92
C PRO A 134 12.04 4.97 19.79
N ALA A 135 12.98 4.90 20.73
CA ALA A 135 14.21 5.69 20.71
C ALA A 135 15.15 5.30 19.54
N TYR A 136 15.00 4.10 18.99
CA TYR A 136 15.74 3.59 17.82
C TYR A 136 14.89 2.55 17.09
N GLY A 137 15.22 2.31 15.82
CA GLY A 137 14.53 1.31 15.00
C GLY A 137 13.10 1.69 14.58
N GLY A 138 12.27 0.70 14.29
CA GLY A 138 10.85 0.88 13.97
C GLY A 138 10.57 1.57 12.63
N ALA A 139 11.53 1.58 11.72
CA ALA A 139 11.34 2.11 10.37
C ALA A 139 10.29 1.31 9.58
N THR A 140 9.75 1.92 8.54
CA THR A 140 8.92 1.22 7.55
C THR A 140 9.60 1.27 6.19
N THR A 141 9.50 0.17 5.44
CA THR A 141 10.04 0.06 4.08
C THR A 141 8.91 -0.24 3.11
N TRP A 142 8.89 0.42 1.97
CA TRP A 142 7.97 0.18 0.86
C TRP A 142 8.73 -0.34 -0.35
N ALA A 143 8.08 -1.17 -1.16
CA ALA A 143 8.61 -1.71 -2.40
C ALA A 143 7.67 -1.42 -3.57
N SER A 144 8.21 -0.98 -4.70
CA SER A 144 7.45 -0.73 -5.94
C SER A 144 7.16 -2.05 -6.66
N THR A 145 5.90 -2.46 -6.66
CA THR A 145 5.45 -3.63 -7.41
C THR A 145 5.34 -3.36 -8.90
N THR A 146 5.22 -2.09 -9.28
CA THR A 146 5.25 -1.62 -10.68
C THR A 146 6.65 -1.77 -11.27
N ALA A 147 7.67 -1.25 -10.59
CA ALA A 147 9.06 -1.38 -11.03
C ALA A 147 9.49 -2.86 -11.10
N ALA A 148 9.05 -3.67 -10.13
CA ALA A 148 9.30 -5.10 -10.14
C ALA A 148 8.74 -5.78 -11.39
N TYR A 149 7.50 -5.44 -11.79
CA TYR A 149 6.90 -5.96 -13.01
C TYR A 149 7.65 -5.49 -14.27
N GLU A 150 7.96 -4.20 -14.37
CA GLU A 150 8.69 -3.63 -15.51
C GLU A 150 10.04 -4.29 -15.75
N GLN A 151 10.73 -4.69 -14.67
CA GLN A 151 12.05 -5.33 -14.69
C GLN A 151 12.00 -6.85 -14.93
N LEU A 152 10.80 -7.47 -15.02
CA LEU A 152 10.69 -8.91 -15.32
C LEU A 152 11.21 -9.20 -16.73
N PRO A 153 12.00 -10.27 -16.90
CA PRO A 153 12.26 -10.84 -18.22
C PRO A 153 10.94 -11.24 -18.91
N ASN A 154 10.90 -11.17 -20.24
CA ASN A 154 9.67 -11.44 -21.02
C ASN A 154 8.99 -12.77 -20.66
N ALA A 155 9.76 -13.84 -20.45
CA ALA A 155 9.21 -15.15 -20.08
C ALA A 155 8.49 -15.14 -18.73
N LEU A 156 9.09 -14.46 -17.71
CA LEU A 156 8.45 -14.31 -16.39
C LEU A 156 7.27 -13.34 -16.43
N ARG A 157 7.34 -12.32 -17.28
CA ARG A 157 6.24 -11.38 -17.48
C ARG A 157 5.02 -12.09 -18.08
N ALA A 158 5.21 -12.86 -19.14
CA ALA A 158 4.14 -13.64 -19.77
C ALA A 158 3.52 -14.64 -18.77
N LEU A 159 4.35 -15.36 -17.99
CA LEU A 159 3.85 -16.24 -16.96
C LEU A 159 3.04 -15.48 -15.89
N ALA A 160 3.56 -14.37 -15.37
CA ALA A 160 2.90 -13.59 -14.32
C ALA A 160 1.57 -12.99 -14.80
N ASP A 161 1.48 -12.56 -16.06
CA ASP A 161 0.27 -12.01 -16.69
C ASP A 161 -0.90 -13.01 -16.69
N ASP A 162 -0.61 -14.33 -16.76
CA ASP A 162 -1.62 -15.41 -16.80
C ASP A 162 -1.94 -15.99 -15.40
N LEU A 163 -1.13 -15.68 -14.37
CA LEU A 163 -1.32 -16.25 -13.04
C LEU A 163 -2.41 -15.52 -12.25
N TRP A 164 -3.16 -16.30 -11.47
CA TRP A 164 -4.14 -15.84 -10.49
C TRP A 164 -3.79 -16.40 -9.11
N ALA A 165 -3.85 -15.55 -8.09
CA ALA A 165 -3.51 -15.92 -6.72
C ALA A 165 -4.73 -15.84 -5.81
N VAL A 166 -4.91 -16.82 -4.93
CA VAL A 166 -5.87 -16.78 -3.83
C VAL A 166 -5.22 -16.04 -2.67
N HIS A 167 -5.86 -14.97 -2.23
CA HIS A 167 -5.49 -14.20 -1.05
C HIS A 167 -6.46 -14.50 0.07
N SER A 168 -5.94 -14.74 1.28
CA SER A 168 -6.74 -15.13 2.45
C SER A 168 -6.21 -14.51 3.74
N ASN A 169 -7.14 -14.17 4.66
CA ASN A 169 -6.81 -13.73 6.01
C ASN A 169 -6.79 -14.86 7.05
N LYS A 170 -6.88 -16.12 6.64
CA LYS A 170 -6.81 -17.29 7.58
C LYS A 170 -5.52 -17.33 8.39
N TYR A 171 -4.47 -16.69 7.89
CA TYR A 171 -3.15 -16.68 8.51
C TYR A 171 -2.78 -15.22 8.80
N ASP A 172 -2.72 -14.88 10.06
CA ASP A 172 -2.33 -13.56 10.54
C ASP A 172 -0.81 -13.34 10.41
N TYR A 173 -0.40 -12.08 10.38
CA TYR A 173 1.00 -11.66 10.45
C TYR A 173 1.76 -12.23 11.66
N ALA A 174 1.06 -12.44 12.79
CA ALA A 174 1.65 -12.90 14.03
C ALA A 174 1.96 -14.40 14.05
N THR A 175 1.33 -15.21 13.18
CA THR A 175 1.52 -16.67 13.18
C THR A 175 2.79 -17.12 12.49
N GLU A 176 3.34 -16.34 11.57
CA GLU A 176 4.55 -16.67 10.81
C GLU A 176 5.82 -16.00 11.36
N SER A 177 5.68 -15.04 12.27
CA SER A 177 6.83 -14.36 12.89
C SER A 177 7.36 -15.19 14.06
N ASP A 178 8.69 -15.29 14.17
CA ASP A 178 9.35 -15.81 15.37
C ASP A 178 8.77 -15.11 16.61
N PRO A 179 8.20 -15.84 17.59
CA PRO A 179 7.65 -15.24 18.80
C PRO A 179 8.61 -14.29 19.52
N LYS A 180 9.93 -14.47 19.31
CA LYS A 180 10.97 -13.56 19.85
C LYS A 180 11.16 -12.28 19.03
N GLN A 181 10.79 -12.28 17.73
CA GLN A 181 10.87 -11.10 16.86
C GLN A 181 9.56 -10.30 16.81
N ALA A 182 8.45 -10.93 17.16
CA ALA A 182 7.12 -10.32 17.17
C ALA A 182 6.86 -9.44 18.40
N SER A 183 7.84 -9.27 19.31
CA SER A 183 7.56 -8.65 20.60
C SER A 183 7.28 -7.15 20.53
N GLY A 184 7.84 -6.39 19.62
CA GLY A 184 7.52 -4.96 19.38
C GLY A 184 6.77 -4.18 20.48
N GLY A 185 6.98 -4.52 21.77
CA GLY A 185 6.29 -3.93 22.91
C GLY A 185 4.84 -4.39 23.14
N VAL A 186 4.30 -5.28 22.30
CA VAL A 186 2.92 -5.79 22.43
C VAL A 186 2.88 -7.04 23.30
N SER A 187 2.00 -7.08 24.31
CA SER A 187 1.87 -8.24 25.21
C SER A 187 1.36 -9.50 24.47
N ALA A 188 1.64 -10.68 25.04
CA ALA A 188 1.16 -11.94 24.47
C ALA A 188 -0.37 -12.03 24.45
N GLU A 189 -1.02 -11.49 25.48
CA GLU A 189 -2.48 -11.42 25.59
C GLU A 189 -3.06 -10.56 24.48
N ARG A 190 -2.52 -9.35 24.26
CA ARG A 190 -2.99 -8.45 23.21
C ARG A 190 -2.80 -9.04 21.80
N ARG A 191 -1.71 -9.78 21.58
CA ARG A 191 -1.50 -10.52 20.32
C ARG A 191 -2.54 -11.63 20.12
N ALA A 192 -2.89 -12.35 21.17
CA ALA A 192 -3.91 -13.39 21.12
C ALA A 192 -5.29 -12.80 20.82
N GLU A 193 -5.65 -11.70 21.46
CA GLU A 193 -6.89 -10.96 21.18
C GLU A 193 -6.93 -10.50 19.72
N TYR A 194 -5.86 -9.85 19.23
CA TYR A 194 -5.74 -9.42 17.85
C TYR A 194 -5.91 -10.57 16.86
N TYR A 195 -5.28 -11.72 17.13
CA TYR A 195 -5.41 -12.90 16.28
C TYR A 195 -6.86 -13.40 16.20
N VAL A 196 -7.56 -13.45 17.32
CA VAL A 196 -8.97 -13.88 17.37
C VAL A 196 -9.84 -12.88 16.58
N GLU A 197 -9.65 -11.58 16.78
CA GLU A 197 -10.39 -10.55 16.04
C GLU A 197 -10.09 -10.61 14.54
N PHE A 198 -8.82 -10.73 14.17
CA PHE A 198 -8.39 -10.74 12.77
C PHE A 198 -8.95 -11.93 11.99
N THR A 199 -9.02 -13.10 12.62
CA THR A 199 -9.41 -14.35 11.96
C THR A 199 -10.86 -14.76 12.18
N HIS A 200 -11.65 -14.03 12.99
CA HIS A 200 -13.03 -14.41 13.31
C HIS A 200 -13.94 -14.49 12.08
N THR A 201 -13.66 -13.67 11.06
CA THR A 201 -14.36 -13.72 9.77
C THR A 201 -13.36 -14.04 8.68
N THR A 202 -13.60 -15.11 7.94
CA THR A 202 -12.74 -15.49 6.81
C THR A 202 -13.14 -14.75 5.55
N TYR A 203 -12.14 -14.14 4.90
CA TYR A 203 -12.23 -13.58 3.56
C TYR A 203 -11.22 -14.27 2.65
N GLU A 204 -11.67 -14.66 1.48
CA GLU A 204 -10.80 -15.20 0.42
C GLU A 204 -11.21 -14.62 -0.93
N THR A 205 -10.23 -14.10 -1.64
CA THR A 205 -10.43 -13.50 -2.97
C THR A 205 -9.36 -14.01 -3.93
N VAL A 206 -9.76 -14.30 -5.16
CA VAL A 206 -8.83 -14.57 -6.26
C VAL A 206 -8.52 -13.27 -6.96
N HIS A 207 -7.24 -12.89 -6.98
CA HIS A 207 -6.73 -11.73 -7.70
C HIS A 207 -5.81 -12.12 -8.85
N PRO A 208 -5.76 -11.35 -9.95
CA PRO A 208 -4.70 -11.51 -10.94
C PRO A 208 -3.35 -11.18 -10.28
N VAL A 209 -2.32 -11.99 -10.54
CA VAL A 209 -0.96 -11.70 -10.06
C VAL A 209 -0.44 -10.38 -10.66
N VAL A 210 -0.85 -10.07 -11.88
CA VAL A 210 -0.59 -8.75 -12.50
C VAL A 210 -1.89 -7.99 -12.65
N ARG A 211 -2.03 -6.91 -11.88
CA ARG A 211 -3.15 -5.98 -12.04
C ARG A 211 -2.76 -4.79 -12.92
N VAL A 212 -3.74 -4.22 -13.60
CA VAL A 212 -3.62 -2.91 -14.26
C VAL A 212 -4.02 -1.83 -13.27
N HIS A 213 -3.14 -0.86 -13.06
CA HIS A 213 -3.42 0.28 -12.17
C HIS A 213 -4.49 1.18 -12.82
N PRO A 214 -5.64 1.44 -12.15
CA PRO A 214 -6.79 2.10 -12.77
C PRO A 214 -6.51 3.55 -13.18
N GLU A 215 -5.69 4.27 -12.41
CA GLU A 215 -5.40 5.69 -12.65
C GLU A 215 -4.23 5.91 -13.60
N THR A 216 -3.21 5.03 -13.60
CA THR A 216 -1.98 5.21 -14.41
C THR A 216 -1.91 4.28 -15.63
N GLY A 217 -2.62 3.15 -15.59
CA GLY A 217 -2.53 2.08 -16.60
C GLY A 217 -1.25 1.25 -16.51
N GLU A 218 -0.39 1.51 -15.53
CA GLU A 218 0.80 0.70 -15.27
C GLU A 218 0.40 -0.70 -14.79
N ARG A 219 1.26 -1.68 -15.02
CA ARG A 219 1.07 -3.04 -14.50
C ARG A 219 1.88 -3.22 -13.23
N SER A 220 1.31 -3.88 -12.23
CA SER A 220 1.95 -4.13 -10.93
C SER A 220 1.71 -5.56 -10.46
N LEU A 221 2.67 -6.12 -9.70
CA LEU A 221 2.56 -7.44 -9.10
C LEU A 221 1.72 -7.37 -7.82
N LEU A 222 0.57 -8.03 -7.80
CA LEU A 222 -0.29 -8.14 -6.63
C LEU A 222 -0.03 -9.48 -5.92
N LEU A 223 0.92 -9.48 -5.01
CA LEU A 223 1.40 -10.61 -4.22
C LEU A 223 1.60 -10.18 -2.74
N GLY A 224 2.41 -10.90 -2.01
CA GLY A 224 2.76 -10.62 -0.61
C GLY A 224 2.12 -11.58 0.36
N HIS A 225 2.12 -11.20 1.63
CA HIS A 225 1.76 -12.07 2.76
C HIS A 225 0.44 -12.83 2.60
N PHE A 226 -0.59 -12.20 2.05
CA PHE A 226 -1.92 -12.79 1.94
C PHE A 226 -2.09 -13.75 0.76
N ALA A 227 -1.19 -13.76 -0.24
CA ALA A 227 -1.21 -14.72 -1.34
C ALA A 227 -0.80 -16.11 -0.82
N ARG A 228 -1.68 -17.10 -0.96
CA ARG A 228 -1.53 -18.44 -0.37
C ARG A 228 -1.37 -19.55 -1.38
N GLU A 229 -1.91 -19.39 -2.56
CA GLU A 229 -1.79 -20.34 -3.66
C GLU A 229 -1.97 -19.65 -5.00
N PHE A 230 -1.47 -20.24 -6.08
CA PHE A 230 -1.85 -19.88 -7.43
C PHE A 230 -2.92 -20.85 -7.90
N ARG A 231 -3.98 -20.28 -8.53
CA ARG A 231 -5.06 -21.11 -9.11
C ARG A 231 -4.47 -22.13 -10.09
N ASP A 232 -4.98 -23.33 -10.05
CA ASP A 232 -4.63 -24.44 -10.94
C ASP A 232 -3.18 -24.97 -10.81
N LEU A 233 -2.41 -24.48 -9.82
CA LEU A 233 -1.09 -24.98 -9.50
C LEU A 233 -1.07 -25.75 -8.17
N LYS A 234 -0.18 -26.73 -8.08
CA LYS A 234 0.04 -27.46 -6.83
C LYS A 234 0.84 -26.61 -5.83
N PRO A 235 0.71 -26.86 -4.51
CA PRO A 235 1.52 -26.17 -3.50
C PRO A 235 3.03 -26.22 -3.75
N THR A 236 3.53 -27.35 -4.30
CA THR A 236 4.95 -27.55 -4.67
C THR A 236 5.39 -26.65 -5.86
N GLU A 237 4.47 -26.18 -6.66
CA GLU A 237 4.70 -25.26 -7.77
C GLU A 237 4.52 -23.80 -7.35
N PHE A 238 3.55 -23.54 -6.44
CA PHE A 238 3.29 -22.21 -5.90
C PHE A 238 4.52 -21.62 -5.20
N GLN A 239 5.08 -22.33 -4.22
CA GLN A 239 6.15 -21.78 -3.38
C GLN A 239 7.38 -21.26 -4.16
N PRO A 240 7.99 -22.02 -5.09
CA PRO A 240 9.15 -21.53 -5.82
C PRO A 240 8.80 -20.36 -6.77
N LEU A 241 7.62 -20.37 -7.39
CA LEU A 241 7.18 -19.30 -8.28
C LEU A 241 6.86 -18.02 -7.49
N PHE A 242 6.16 -18.16 -6.35
CA PHE A 242 5.88 -17.05 -5.44
C PHE A 242 7.19 -16.42 -4.95
N GLN A 243 8.13 -17.22 -4.44
CA GLN A 243 9.42 -16.73 -3.97
C GLN A 243 10.21 -16.02 -5.08
N LEU A 244 10.20 -16.55 -6.30
CA LEU A 244 10.86 -15.93 -7.44
C LEU A 244 10.28 -14.54 -7.74
N LEU A 245 8.95 -14.42 -7.84
CA LEU A 245 8.30 -13.14 -8.12
C LEU A 245 8.41 -12.17 -6.93
N GLN A 246 8.21 -12.65 -5.70
CA GLN A 246 8.33 -11.85 -4.48
C GLN A 246 9.75 -11.28 -4.31
N SER A 247 10.79 -12.05 -4.62
CA SER A 247 12.17 -11.57 -4.58
C SER A 247 12.45 -10.43 -5.57
N ARG A 248 11.70 -10.34 -6.67
CA ARG A 248 11.78 -9.22 -7.61
C ARG A 248 11.16 -7.94 -7.06
N ILE A 249 10.08 -8.08 -6.28
CA ILE A 249 9.43 -6.94 -5.63
C ILE A 249 10.37 -6.33 -4.58
N THR A 250 10.98 -7.17 -3.75
CA THR A 250 11.76 -6.75 -2.58
C THR A 250 13.24 -6.51 -2.85
N ARG A 251 13.65 -6.38 -4.12
CA ARG A 251 15.01 -5.92 -4.46
C ARG A 251 15.25 -4.52 -3.88
N LEU A 252 16.43 -4.30 -3.34
CA LEU A 252 16.79 -3.03 -2.68
C LEU A 252 16.57 -1.81 -3.58
N GLU A 253 16.86 -1.93 -4.88
CA GLU A 253 16.66 -0.87 -5.87
C GLU A 253 15.19 -0.49 -6.07
N ASN A 254 14.27 -1.39 -5.74
CA ASN A 254 12.82 -1.18 -5.80
C ASN A 254 12.24 -0.72 -4.48
N THR A 255 13.05 -0.51 -3.44
CA THR A 255 12.60 -0.20 -2.09
C THR A 255 12.93 1.23 -1.68
N PHE A 256 12.11 1.73 -0.76
CA PHE A 256 12.29 3.00 -0.07
C PHE A 256 12.05 2.77 1.42
N ARG A 257 13.02 3.15 2.27
CA ARG A 257 12.94 3.04 3.74
C ARG A 257 12.80 4.42 4.36
N TRP A 258 11.86 4.55 5.31
CA TRP A 258 11.66 5.76 6.08
C TRP A 258 11.88 5.54 7.57
N ASN A 259 12.75 6.35 8.17
CA ASN A 259 12.94 6.43 9.61
C ASN A 259 12.01 7.52 10.13
N TRP A 260 11.06 7.15 10.96
CA TRP A 260 10.00 8.02 11.42
C TRP A 260 10.49 9.12 12.38
N SER A 261 9.90 10.30 12.27
CA SER A 261 9.99 11.42 13.21
C SER A 261 8.60 11.92 13.57
N VAL A 262 8.44 12.52 14.73
CA VAL A 262 7.16 13.13 15.13
C VAL A 262 6.78 14.23 14.14
N GLY A 263 5.55 14.18 13.65
CA GLY A 263 5.06 15.09 12.62
C GLY A 263 5.29 14.60 11.19
N ASP A 264 5.79 13.38 11.00
CA ASP A 264 5.79 12.76 9.67
C ASP A 264 4.41 12.19 9.34
N VAL A 265 4.06 12.22 8.05
CA VAL A 265 2.91 11.51 7.48
C VAL A 265 3.38 10.85 6.19
N VAL A 266 3.11 9.56 6.05
CA VAL A 266 3.42 8.83 4.81
C VAL A 266 2.13 8.31 4.19
N ILE A 267 2.02 8.48 2.88
CA ILE A 267 0.93 7.94 2.07
C ILE A 267 1.54 7.00 1.04
N TRP A 268 0.95 5.83 0.89
CA TRP A 268 1.33 4.90 -0.18
C TRP A 268 0.12 4.40 -0.96
N ASP A 269 0.36 4.14 -2.25
CA ASP A 269 -0.62 3.53 -3.13
C ASP A 269 -0.56 2.01 -3.01
N ASN A 270 -1.55 1.40 -2.37
CA ASN A 270 -1.65 -0.05 -2.20
C ASN A 270 -1.76 -0.81 -3.53
N ARG A 271 -2.15 -0.12 -4.60
CA ARG A 271 -2.31 -0.73 -5.92
C ARG A 271 -0.98 -0.92 -6.64
N ALA A 272 0.10 -0.32 -6.13
CA ALA A 272 1.42 -0.28 -6.74
C ALA A 272 2.57 -0.56 -5.77
N THR A 273 2.28 -0.89 -4.50
CA THR A 273 3.30 -1.11 -3.47
C THR A 273 3.01 -2.31 -2.57
N GLN A 274 4.08 -2.85 -2.00
CA GLN A 274 4.06 -3.59 -0.75
C GLN A 274 4.83 -2.82 0.31
N HIS A 275 4.58 -3.13 1.59
CA HIS A 275 5.32 -2.53 2.69
C HIS A 275 5.65 -3.54 3.79
N TYR A 276 6.58 -3.13 4.66
CA TYR A 276 7.13 -3.94 5.74
C TYR A 276 7.48 -3.05 6.92
N GLY A 277 6.92 -3.33 8.09
CA GLY A 277 7.30 -2.69 9.36
C GLY A 277 8.52 -3.39 9.94
N ILE A 278 9.61 -2.66 10.17
CA ILE A 278 10.85 -3.24 10.70
C ILE A 278 10.75 -3.32 12.22
N ALA A 279 10.78 -4.54 12.76
CA ALA A 279 10.67 -4.82 14.20
C ALA A 279 12.06 -4.90 14.85
N ASP A 280 12.85 -3.82 14.75
CA ASP A 280 14.23 -3.70 15.27
C ASP A 280 14.35 -2.71 16.46
N PHE A 281 13.27 -2.54 17.24
CA PHE A 281 13.17 -1.57 18.34
C PHE A 281 13.00 -2.22 19.74
N GLY A 282 13.23 -3.54 19.85
CA GLY A 282 13.12 -4.29 21.09
C GLY A 282 11.71 -4.23 21.69
N ASP A 283 11.62 -4.09 23.01
CA ASP A 283 10.35 -4.04 23.75
C ASP A 283 9.79 -2.62 23.91
N GLN A 284 10.32 -1.65 23.15
CA GLN A 284 9.85 -0.26 23.21
C GLN A 284 8.46 -0.13 22.56
N LYS A 285 7.64 0.78 23.08
CA LYS A 285 6.33 1.09 22.50
C LYS A 285 6.51 1.76 21.13
N ARG A 286 5.77 1.27 20.14
CA ARG A 286 5.62 1.87 18.81
C ARG A 286 4.15 1.87 18.44
N GLU A 287 3.60 3.04 18.17
CA GLU A 287 2.19 3.23 17.85
C GLU A 287 2.04 4.22 16.70
N LEU A 288 1.29 3.83 15.69
CA LEU A 288 0.95 4.66 14.54
C LEU A 288 -0.55 4.58 14.28
N HIS A 289 -1.13 5.66 13.78
CA HIS A 289 -2.53 5.70 13.37
C HIS A 289 -2.67 5.69 11.85
N ARG A 290 -3.53 4.84 11.33
CA ARG A 290 -3.76 4.66 9.90
C ARG A 290 -5.20 4.98 9.51
N VAL A 291 -5.35 5.71 8.39
CA VAL A 291 -6.59 5.81 7.63
C VAL A 291 -6.36 5.15 6.27
N THR A 292 -7.35 4.40 5.81
CA THR A 292 -7.31 3.75 4.50
C THR A 292 -8.38 4.37 3.60
N VAL A 293 -8.04 4.63 2.35
CA VAL A 293 -8.96 5.16 1.32
C VAL A 293 -9.47 4.01 0.47
N ALA A 294 -10.77 3.99 0.22
CA ALA A 294 -11.45 2.97 -0.58
C ALA A 294 -10.83 2.83 -1.97
N GLY A 295 -10.64 1.59 -2.39
CA GLY A 295 -10.05 1.23 -3.66
C GLY A 295 -10.99 0.42 -4.55
N ASP A 296 -10.48 0.04 -5.70
CA ASP A 296 -11.20 -0.63 -6.78
C ASP A 296 -10.96 -2.14 -6.78
N ILE A 297 -11.82 -2.86 -7.52
CA ILE A 297 -11.63 -4.27 -7.80
C ILE A 297 -10.45 -4.42 -8.79
N PRO A 298 -9.38 -5.17 -8.45
CA PRO A 298 -8.26 -5.40 -9.34
C PRO A 298 -8.68 -6.06 -10.65
N VAL A 299 -8.13 -5.54 -11.77
CA VAL A 299 -8.39 -6.03 -13.12
C VAL A 299 -7.09 -6.54 -13.72
N SER A 300 -7.14 -7.73 -14.34
CA SER A 300 -6.02 -8.36 -15.05
C SER A 300 -5.64 -7.62 -16.32
N VAL A 301 -4.52 -8.01 -16.93
CA VAL A 301 -4.10 -7.50 -18.25
C VAL A 301 -5.06 -7.89 -19.37
N ALA A 302 -5.85 -8.94 -19.19
CA ALA A 302 -6.91 -9.39 -20.11
C ALA A 302 -8.25 -8.68 -19.88
N GLY A 303 -8.37 -7.83 -18.85
CA GLY A 303 -9.60 -7.11 -18.52
C GLY A 303 -10.56 -7.86 -17.58
N GLU A 304 -10.13 -8.98 -17.00
CA GLU A 304 -10.93 -9.77 -16.07
C GLU A 304 -10.76 -9.25 -14.64
N SER A 305 -11.87 -9.19 -13.88
CA SER A 305 -11.89 -8.69 -12.50
C SER A 305 -11.62 -9.80 -11.50
N SER A 306 -11.11 -9.42 -10.33
CA SER A 306 -10.98 -10.29 -9.15
C SER A 306 -12.32 -10.91 -8.75
N GLN A 307 -12.27 -12.07 -8.09
CA GLN A 307 -13.44 -12.87 -7.74
C GLN A 307 -13.42 -13.26 -6.26
N ILE A 308 -14.51 -12.98 -5.55
CA ILE A 308 -14.70 -13.41 -4.17
C ILE A 308 -14.89 -14.93 -4.15
N ILE A 309 -14.17 -15.63 -3.25
CA ILE A 309 -14.40 -17.04 -2.92
C ILE A 309 -15.21 -17.14 -1.63
N VAL A 310 -14.79 -16.44 -0.57
CA VAL A 310 -15.40 -16.46 0.76
C VAL A 310 -15.49 -15.05 1.32
N GLY A 311 -16.62 -14.75 1.93
CA GLY A 311 -16.88 -13.48 2.63
C GLY A 311 -17.22 -12.33 1.69
N ASP A 312 -18.08 -11.44 2.15
CA ASP A 312 -18.44 -10.19 1.47
C ASP A 312 -17.94 -9.02 2.31
N ALA A 313 -17.00 -8.27 1.75
CA ALA A 313 -16.42 -7.09 2.39
C ALA A 313 -17.01 -5.77 1.88
N GLY A 314 -18.20 -5.78 1.27
CA GLY A 314 -18.89 -4.58 0.77
C GLY A 314 -19.12 -3.50 1.82
N HIS A 315 -19.20 -3.88 3.10
CA HIS A 315 -19.26 -2.95 4.24
C HIS A 315 -17.94 -2.18 4.46
N TYR A 316 -16.81 -2.75 4.06
CA TYR A 316 -15.50 -2.14 4.20
C TYR A 316 -15.22 -1.13 3.08
N SER A 317 -15.57 -1.46 1.85
CA SER A 317 -15.40 -0.58 0.67
C SER A 317 -16.43 -0.94 -0.40
N ASN A 318 -17.04 0.08 -1.04
CA ASN A 318 -18.08 -0.10 -2.05
C ASN A 318 -17.71 0.44 -3.44
N ILE A 319 -16.48 0.92 -3.65
CA ILE A 319 -16.03 1.46 -4.93
C ILE A 319 -15.68 0.31 -5.88
N GLU A 320 -16.31 0.28 -7.06
CA GLU A 320 -16.05 -0.76 -8.07
C GLU A 320 -14.95 -0.38 -9.05
N ARG A 321 -14.91 0.89 -9.48
CA ARG A 321 -13.95 1.38 -10.47
C ARG A 321 -13.44 2.78 -10.15
N ALA A 322 -12.15 3.00 -10.33
CA ALA A 322 -11.52 4.32 -10.28
C ALA A 322 -11.34 4.89 -11.70
N GLN A 323 -11.37 6.23 -11.81
CA GLN A 323 -11.12 6.94 -13.07
C GLN A 323 -9.62 7.15 -13.29
N ARG A 324 -9.19 7.08 -14.56
CA ARG A 324 -7.82 7.35 -14.95
C ARG A 324 -7.48 8.83 -14.76
N LEU A 325 -6.28 9.13 -14.28
CA LEU A 325 -5.81 10.52 -14.18
C LEU A 325 -5.46 11.07 -15.56
N ASP A 326 -5.84 12.33 -15.85
CA ASP A 326 -5.66 12.98 -17.14
C ASP A 326 -4.20 13.03 -17.63
N VAL A 327 -3.25 13.05 -16.68
CA VAL A 327 -1.80 13.02 -16.99
C VAL A 327 -1.36 11.70 -17.64
N PHE A 328 -2.16 10.64 -17.50
CA PHE A 328 -1.88 9.30 -18.03
C PHE A 328 -2.81 8.89 -19.18
N THR A 329 -3.66 9.81 -19.67
CA THR A 329 -4.64 9.51 -20.75
C THR A 329 -4.15 9.83 -22.16
N ALA A 330 -2.91 10.26 -22.32
CA ALA A 330 -2.32 10.59 -23.62
C ALA A 330 -1.74 9.35 -24.33
#